data_467300023699a95ee228384f42546965
#
_entry.id   467300023699a95ee228384f42546965
#
_cell.length_a   1.000
_cell.length_b   1.000
_cell.length_c   1.000
_cell.angle_alpha   90.00
_cell.angle_beta   90.00
_cell.angle_gamma   90.00
#
_symmetry.space_group_name_H-M   'P 1'
#
loop_
_entity.id
_entity.type
_entity.pdbx_description
1 polymer ?
#
loop_
_entity_poly.entity_id
_entity_poly.type
_entity_poly.pdbx_seq_one_letter_code
_entity_poly.pdbx_strand_id
1 'polypeptide(L)'
;MRKNMLIKAIALLLSWLTLSPLMLILDGRWKLLPKWLRIVLFVLSPMMLIVYAVAGIQGHIYYSEHYLQHHFVKRKVIENITGVKMPKYKVVNEGEAWRCAGRFPDHSYNFTMEFKRMPDEDFYKELDEHFDCFEPGKYSYSAIWGNGLEAPKGESDDDDIIFSIDIERGSKTFYVSVKQW
;
A
#
# COMPACT_ATOMS: atom_id res chain seq x y z
N MET A 1 46.51 10.10 12.09
CA MET A 1 45.71 9.63 13.25
C MET A 1 44.43 10.44 13.51
N ARG A 2 44.42 11.79 13.57
CA ARG A 2 43.25 12.64 13.85
C ARG A 2 42.06 12.46 12.89
N LYS A 3 42.29 12.30 11.57
CA LYS A 3 41.22 12.20 10.55
C LYS A 3 40.32 10.94 10.72
N ASN A 4 40.94 9.80 11.07
CA ASN A 4 40.19 8.56 11.31
C ASN A 4 39.38 8.60 12.60
N MET A 5 39.84 9.36 13.60
CA MET A 5 39.12 9.54 14.86
C MET A 5 37.90 10.44 14.68
N LEU A 6 38.00 11.49 13.85
CA LEU A 6 36.89 12.36 13.52
C LEU A 6 35.78 11.62 12.77
N ILE A 7 36.16 10.81 11.78
CA ILE A 7 35.19 10.00 10.98
C ILE A 7 34.44 9.02 11.90
N LYS A 8 35.14 8.36 12.83
CA LYS A 8 34.52 7.45 13.78
C LYS A 8 33.58 8.18 14.75
N ALA A 9 33.95 9.36 15.21
CA ALA A 9 33.12 10.19 16.09
C ALA A 9 31.83 10.66 15.37
N ILE A 10 31.94 11.07 14.10
CA ILE A 10 30.79 11.46 13.28
C ILE A 10 29.87 10.24 13.02
N ALA A 11 30.44 9.08 12.70
CA ALA A 11 29.65 7.85 12.48
C ALA A 11 28.92 7.42 13.76
N LEU A 12 29.56 7.54 14.93
CA LEU A 12 28.93 7.30 16.21
C LEU A 12 27.83 8.31 16.54
N LEU A 13 28.02 9.58 16.25
CA LEU A 13 27.00 10.62 16.43
C LEU A 13 25.79 10.39 15.53
N LEU A 14 26.00 10.04 14.27
CA LEU A 14 24.92 9.71 13.33
C LEU A 14 24.19 8.44 13.76
N SER A 15 24.91 7.42 14.21
CA SER A 15 24.29 6.19 14.72
C SER A 15 23.56 6.41 16.04
N TRP A 16 23.97 7.40 16.86
CA TRP A 16 23.24 7.80 18.06
C TRP A 16 21.89 8.45 17.75
N LEU A 17 21.85 9.29 16.75
CA LEU A 17 20.62 9.94 16.29
C LEU A 17 19.60 8.96 15.68
N THR A 18 20.09 7.86 15.07
CA THR A 18 19.25 6.93 14.34
C THR A 18 19.07 5.57 15.03
N LEU A 19 20.10 5.03 15.71
CA LEU A 19 20.16 3.65 16.17
C LEU A 19 21.00 3.50 17.45
N SER A 20 20.47 3.92 18.60
CA SER A 20 21.21 3.80 19.88
C SER A 20 21.76 2.40 20.20
N PRO A 21 21.09 1.27 19.85
CA PRO A 21 21.67 -0.07 20.01
C PRO A 21 22.90 -0.31 19.15
N LEU A 22 22.88 0.18 17.90
CA LEU A 22 24.01 0.04 16.99
C LEU A 22 25.23 0.82 17.49
N MET A 23 24.98 1.98 18.11
CA MET A 23 26.03 2.78 18.73
C MET A 23 26.76 2.05 19.86
N LEU A 24 26.05 1.30 20.71
CA LEU A 24 26.67 0.50 21.78
C LEU A 24 27.52 -0.64 21.21
N ILE A 25 27.09 -1.27 20.11
CA ILE A 25 27.86 -2.30 19.42
C ILE A 25 29.15 -1.71 18.83
N LEU A 26 29.04 -0.55 18.17
CA LEU A 26 30.19 0.14 17.59
C LEU A 26 31.17 0.63 18.66
N ASP A 27 30.66 1.15 19.78
CA ASP A 27 31.50 1.57 20.90
C ASP A 27 32.20 0.39 21.57
N GLY A 28 31.57 -0.76 21.69
CA GLY A 28 32.18 -2.01 22.16
C GLY A 28 33.46 -2.35 21.39
N ARG A 29 33.48 -2.03 20.07
CA ARG A 29 34.64 -2.25 19.19
C ARG A 29 35.69 -1.13 19.25
N TRP A 30 35.26 0.13 19.37
CA TRP A 30 36.14 1.28 19.22
C TRP A 30 36.48 1.98 20.56
N LYS A 31 35.72 1.72 21.61
CA LYS A 31 35.90 2.27 22.96
C LYS A 31 36.06 3.80 22.98
N LEU A 32 35.25 4.52 22.21
CA LEU A 32 35.33 5.96 22.07
C LEU A 32 34.48 6.73 23.08
N LEU A 33 33.49 6.07 23.70
CA LEU A 33 32.52 6.73 24.54
C LEU A 33 32.94 6.71 26.00
N PRO A 34 32.72 7.80 26.77
CA PRO A 34 32.93 7.83 28.22
C PRO A 34 31.92 6.91 28.94
N LYS A 35 32.29 6.39 30.10
CA LYS A 35 31.50 5.40 30.85
C LYS A 35 30.06 5.85 31.12
N TRP A 36 29.88 7.11 31.50
CA TRP A 36 28.54 7.65 31.80
C TRP A 36 27.63 7.64 30.58
N LEU A 37 28.16 7.93 29.38
CA LEU A 37 27.39 7.96 28.17
C LEU A 37 26.96 6.54 27.73
N ARG A 38 27.81 5.52 27.99
CA ARG A 38 27.43 4.11 27.77
C ARG A 38 26.26 3.70 28.67
N ILE A 39 26.22 4.11 29.88
CA ILE A 39 25.12 3.83 30.81
C ILE A 39 23.84 4.46 30.31
N VAL A 40 23.88 5.73 29.91
CA VAL A 40 22.74 6.45 29.37
C VAL A 40 22.21 5.75 28.08
N LEU A 41 23.08 5.37 27.18
CA LEU A 41 22.69 4.67 25.94
C LEU A 41 22.14 3.27 26.23
N PHE A 42 22.69 2.57 27.22
CA PHE A 42 22.19 1.26 27.62
C PHE A 42 20.75 1.34 28.16
N VAL A 43 20.42 2.40 28.91
CA VAL A 43 19.07 2.64 29.42
C VAL A 43 18.11 3.09 28.29
N LEU A 44 18.58 3.93 27.39
CA LEU A 44 17.76 4.44 26.26
C LEU A 44 17.54 3.41 25.15
N SER A 45 18.46 2.45 24.99
CA SER A 45 18.42 1.45 23.93
C SER A 45 17.12 0.62 23.89
N PRO A 46 16.58 0.09 25.01
CA PRO A 46 15.30 -0.61 25.00
C PRO A 46 14.13 0.27 24.59
N MET A 47 14.12 1.53 25.04
CA MET A 47 13.06 2.48 24.65
C MET A 47 13.07 2.73 23.14
N MET A 48 14.26 2.92 22.56
CA MET A 48 14.40 3.11 21.12
C MET A 48 14.01 1.86 20.33
N LEU A 49 14.28 0.66 20.84
CA LEU A 49 13.82 -0.59 20.22
C LEU A 49 12.29 -0.67 20.20
N ILE A 50 11.61 -0.25 21.26
CA ILE A 50 10.14 -0.18 21.29
C ILE A 50 9.64 0.82 20.25
N VAL A 51 10.24 2.01 20.16
CA VAL A 51 9.87 3.02 19.17
C VAL A 51 10.04 2.47 17.75
N TYR A 52 11.13 1.77 17.46
CA TYR A 52 11.34 1.15 16.13
C TYR A 52 10.37 0.01 15.85
N ALA A 53 10.04 -0.80 16.86
CA ALA A 53 9.04 -1.84 16.70
C ALA A 53 7.66 -1.24 16.35
N VAL A 54 7.24 -0.20 17.09
CA VAL A 54 5.98 0.50 16.83
C VAL A 54 6.00 1.17 15.44
N ALA A 55 7.08 1.89 15.11
CA ALA A 55 7.22 2.53 13.81
C ALA A 55 7.28 1.50 12.66
N GLY A 56 7.91 0.34 12.90
CA GLY A 56 7.94 -0.77 11.95
C GLY A 56 6.56 -1.37 11.70
N ILE A 57 5.78 -1.58 12.77
CA ILE A 57 4.40 -2.07 12.69
C ILE A 57 3.52 -1.05 11.94
N GLN A 58 3.59 0.23 12.32
CA GLN A 58 2.83 1.29 11.64
C GLN A 58 3.24 1.43 10.16
N GLY A 59 4.54 1.35 9.88
CA GLY A 59 5.06 1.38 8.51
C GLY A 59 4.60 0.17 7.68
N HIS A 60 4.50 -1.01 8.31
CA HIS A 60 3.99 -2.21 7.65
C HIS A 60 2.50 -2.10 7.35
N ILE A 61 1.70 -1.62 8.32
CA ILE A 61 0.26 -1.36 8.13
C ILE A 61 0.06 -0.34 7.00
N TYR A 62 0.74 0.80 7.07
CA TYR A 62 0.65 1.83 6.03
C TYR A 62 1.08 1.31 4.64
N TYR A 63 2.13 0.48 4.59
CA TYR A 63 2.61 -0.09 3.33
C TYR A 63 1.61 -1.13 2.77
N SER A 64 1.00 -1.96 3.61
CA SER A 64 0.01 -2.95 3.17
C SER A 64 -1.25 -2.26 2.64
N GLU A 65 -1.76 -1.26 3.34
CA GLU A 65 -2.91 -0.45 2.90
C GLU A 65 -2.62 0.24 1.55
N HIS A 66 -1.47 0.91 1.44
CA HIS A 66 -1.09 1.59 0.19
C HIS A 66 -0.78 0.62 -0.96
N TYR A 67 -0.25 -0.56 -0.65
CA TYR A 67 -0.02 -1.61 -1.63
C TYR A 67 -1.33 -2.16 -2.20
N LEU A 68 -2.34 -2.39 -1.34
CA LEU A 68 -3.66 -2.83 -1.74
C LEU A 68 -4.33 -1.83 -2.69
N GLN A 69 -4.33 -0.54 -2.30
CA GLN A 69 -4.88 0.52 -3.11
C GLN A 69 -4.35 0.48 -4.54
N HIS A 70 -3.01 0.49 -4.69
CA HIS A 70 -2.37 0.50 -5.99
C HIS A 70 -2.33 -0.87 -6.69
N HIS A 71 -2.62 -1.97 -5.98
CA HIS A 71 -2.67 -3.29 -6.60
C HIS A 71 -3.86 -3.41 -7.54
N PHE A 72 -5.06 -3.08 -7.08
CA PHE A 72 -6.32 -3.22 -7.82
C PHE A 72 -6.47 -2.26 -9.01
N VAL A 73 -5.70 -1.18 -9.05
CA VAL A 73 -5.70 -0.26 -10.19
C VAL A 73 -4.73 -0.66 -11.31
N LYS A 74 -3.94 -1.73 -11.11
CA LYS A 74 -3.04 -2.23 -12.15
C LYS A 74 -3.83 -2.92 -13.26
N ARG A 75 -3.54 -2.55 -14.50
CA ARG A 75 -4.23 -3.06 -15.68
C ARG A 75 -4.31 -4.59 -15.71
N LYS A 76 -3.20 -5.29 -15.47
CA LYS A 76 -3.17 -6.76 -15.44
C LYS A 76 -4.06 -7.38 -14.36
N VAL A 77 -4.20 -6.70 -13.22
CA VAL A 77 -5.04 -7.17 -12.12
C VAL A 77 -6.51 -7.04 -12.52
N ILE A 78 -6.91 -5.88 -13.06
CA ILE A 78 -8.26 -5.66 -13.57
C ILE A 78 -8.58 -6.69 -14.66
N GLU A 79 -7.68 -6.89 -15.64
CA GLU A 79 -7.83 -7.88 -16.70
C GLU A 79 -8.01 -9.31 -16.15
N ASN A 80 -7.26 -9.68 -15.10
CA ASN A 80 -7.39 -11.00 -14.49
C ASN A 80 -8.71 -11.17 -13.73
N ILE A 81 -9.18 -10.12 -13.04
CA ILE A 81 -10.43 -10.15 -12.28
C ILE A 81 -11.63 -10.17 -13.20
N THR A 82 -11.65 -9.30 -14.20
CA THR A 82 -12.82 -9.09 -15.09
C THR A 82 -12.86 -10.05 -16.28
N GLY A 83 -11.75 -10.68 -16.63
CA GLY A 83 -11.61 -11.47 -17.84
C GLY A 83 -11.52 -10.63 -19.13
N VAL A 84 -11.65 -9.30 -19.02
CA VAL A 84 -11.70 -8.37 -20.18
C VAL A 84 -10.36 -7.67 -20.34
N LYS A 85 -9.89 -7.56 -21.59
CA LYS A 85 -8.63 -6.88 -21.92
C LYS A 85 -8.79 -5.36 -21.87
N MET A 86 -8.30 -4.74 -20.81
CA MET A 86 -8.44 -3.31 -20.60
C MET A 86 -7.58 -2.47 -21.54
N PRO A 87 -8.13 -1.41 -22.17
CA PRO A 87 -7.36 -0.40 -22.88
C PRO A 87 -6.36 0.31 -21.95
N LYS A 88 -5.36 0.99 -22.51
CA LYS A 88 -4.41 1.76 -21.70
C LYS A 88 -5.10 2.95 -21.03
N TYR A 89 -4.91 3.10 -19.72
CA TYR A 89 -5.47 4.17 -18.92
C TYR A 89 -4.44 4.77 -17.96
N LYS A 90 -4.81 5.80 -17.25
CA LYS A 90 -4.10 6.42 -16.14
C LYS A 90 -5.07 6.70 -14.99
N VAL A 91 -4.59 6.71 -13.77
CA VAL A 91 -5.33 7.20 -12.60
C VAL A 91 -5.37 8.73 -12.67
N VAL A 92 -6.55 9.32 -12.51
CA VAL A 92 -6.75 10.78 -12.55
C VAL A 92 -7.04 11.32 -11.17
N ASN A 93 -7.81 10.56 -10.38
CA ASN A 93 -8.18 10.95 -9.03
C ASN A 93 -8.24 9.72 -8.13
N GLU A 94 -7.81 9.89 -6.89
CA GLU A 94 -7.87 8.90 -5.83
C GLU A 94 -8.66 9.50 -4.68
N GLY A 95 -9.67 8.79 -4.22
CA GLY A 95 -10.50 9.17 -3.07
C GLY A 95 -10.50 8.06 -2.04
N GLU A 96 -10.26 8.41 -0.80
CA GLU A 96 -10.39 7.52 0.35
C GLU A 96 -11.62 7.95 1.14
N ALA A 97 -12.50 7.00 1.46
CA ALA A 97 -13.64 7.24 2.32
C ALA A 97 -13.56 6.30 3.54
N TRP A 98 -13.41 6.91 4.70
CA TRP A 98 -13.52 6.23 5.98
C TRP A 98 -14.96 6.28 6.46
N ARG A 99 -15.54 5.13 6.75
CA ARG A 99 -16.80 5.05 7.46
C ARG A 99 -16.59 4.29 8.77
N CYS A 100 -16.67 4.99 9.88
CA CYS A 100 -16.80 4.38 11.20
C CYS A 100 -18.26 3.97 11.42
N ALA A 101 -18.67 2.85 10.86
CA ALA A 101 -19.97 2.26 11.13
C ALA A 101 -19.74 0.93 11.86
N GLY A 102 -19.52 0.98 13.19
CA GLY A 102 -19.38 -0.23 13.99
C GLY A 102 -17.99 -0.43 14.60
N ARG A 103 -17.65 -1.67 14.94
CA ARG A 103 -16.42 -2.05 15.64
C ARG A 103 -15.18 -2.11 14.73
N PHE A 104 -15.35 -2.09 13.42
CA PHE A 104 -14.28 -2.16 12.44
C PHE A 104 -14.40 -0.98 11.47
N PRO A 105 -13.29 -0.30 11.14
CA PRO A 105 -13.31 0.74 10.14
C PRO A 105 -13.49 0.12 8.74
N ASP A 106 -14.57 0.46 8.05
CA ASP A 106 -14.73 0.12 6.64
C ASP A 106 -13.85 1.04 5.81
N HIS A 107 -12.87 0.49 5.13
CA HIS A 107 -12.02 1.22 4.19
C HIS A 107 -12.62 1.12 2.79
N SER A 108 -12.83 2.25 2.16
CA SER A 108 -13.30 2.33 0.78
C SER A 108 -12.36 3.23 -0.02
N TYR A 109 -11.77 2.67 -1.06
CA TYR A 109 -10.91 3.38 -2.00
C TYR A 109 -11.63 3.52 -3.33
N ASN A 110 -11.74 4.75 -3.80
CA ASN A 110 -12.41 5.07 -5.06
C ASN A 110 -11.42 5.73 -6.00
N PHE A 111 -11.29 5.18 -7.19
CA PHE A 111 -10.37 5.67 -8.21
C PHE A 111 -11.15 6.10 -9.44
N THR A 112 -10.84 7.30 -9.94
CA THR A 112 -11.26 7.73 -11.26
C THR A 112 -10.12 7.48 -12.23
N MET A 113 -10.41 6.68 -13.25
CA MET A 113 -9.49 6.30 -14.31
C MET A 113 -9.84 7.03 -15.60
N GLU A 114 -8.84 7.35 -16.41
CA GLU A 114 -9.04 7.93 -17.74
C GLU A 114 -8.36 7.07 -18.80
N PHE A 115 -9.12 6.62 -19.81
CA PHE A 115 -8.55 5.95 -20.97
C PHE A 115 -7.62 6.88 -21.74
N LYS A 116 -6.44 6.42 -22.12
CA LYS A 116 -5.52 7.20 -22.96
C LYS A 116 -6.09 7.50 -24.34
N ARG A 117 -6.91 6.58 -24.87
CA ARG A 117 -7.69 6.70 -26.11
C ARG A 117 -9.06 6.13 -25.84
N MET A 118 -10.07 6.63 -26.54
CA MET A 118 -11.41 6.05 -26.47
C MET A 118 -11.33 4.57 -26.83
N PRO A 119 -12.00 3.69 -26.04
CA PRO A 119 -12.13 2.30 -26.39
C PRO A 119 -12.85 2.11 -27.73
N ASP A 120 -12.53 1.02 -28.41
CA ASP A 120 -13.19 0.62 -29.66
C ASP A 120 -14.46 -0.20 -29.38
N GLU A 121 -15.22 -0.48 -30.43
CA GLU A 121 -16.46 -1.25 -30.31
C GLU A 121 -16.20 -2.71 -29.90
N ASP A 122 -15.03 -3.27 -30.19
CA ASP A 122 -14.72 -4.64 -29.79
C ASP A 122 -14.52 -4.76 -28.28
N PHE A 123 -13.96 -3.73 -27.65
CA PHE A 123 -13.91 -3.64 -26.18
C PHE A 123 -15.32 -3.63 -25.56
N TYR A 124 -16.26 -2.87 -26.12
CA TYR A 124 -17.62 -2.83 -25.59
C TYR A 124 -18.37 -4.15 -25.81
N LYS A 125 -18.06 -4.90 -26.84
CA LYS A 125 -18.61 -6.26 -27.04
C LYS A 125 -18.08 -7.23 -25.96
N GLU A 126 -16.77 -7.13 -25.62
CA GLU A 126 -16.22 -7.92 -24.50
C GLU A 126 -16.90 -7.54 -23.17
N LEU A 127 -17.23 -6.26 -22.95
CA LEU A 127 -18.00 -5.85 -21.77
C LEU A 127 -19.43 -6.41 -21.77
N ASP A 128 -20.10 -6.45 -22.92
CA ASP A 128 -21.45 -7.03 -23.05
C ASP A 128 -21.48 -8.51 -22.64
N GLU A 129 -20.36 -9.24 -22.74
CA GLU A 129 -20.26 -10.66 -22.39
C GLU A 129 -19.88 -10.91 -20.92
N HIS A 130 -19.16 -9.98 -20.29
CA HIS A 130 -18.54 -10.19 -18.96
C HIS A 130 -19.08 -9.29 -17.85
N PHE A 131 -19.78 -8.21 -18.20
CA PHE A 131 -20.26 -7.21 -17.24
C PHE A 131 -21.78 -7.18 -17.17
N ASP A 132 -22.31 -6.83 -16.01
CA ASP A 132 -23.74 -6.54 -15.87
C ASP A 132 -24.07 -5.21 -16.55
N CYS A 133 -25.09 -5.21 -17.36
CA CYS A 133 -25.58 -4.02 -18.05
C CYS A 133 -26.94 -3.63 -17.47
N PHE A 134 -26.96 -2.72 -16.49
CA PHE A 134 -28.20 -2.26 -15.84
C PHE A 134 -28.96 -1.21 -16.67
N GLU A 135 -28.25 -0.44 -17.47
CA GLU A 135 -28.79 0.55 -18.40
C GLU A 135 -28.00 0.48 -19.70
N PRO A 136 -28.61 0.78 -20.85
CA PRO A 136 -27.92 0.73 -22.11
C PRO A 136 -26.62 1.56 -22.10
N GLY A 137 -25.49 0.89 -22.31
CA GLY A 137 -24.16 1.51 -22.33
C GLY A 137 -23.53 1.77 -20.96
N LYS A 138 -24.15 1.33 -19.86
CA LYS A 138 -23.54 1.35 -18.52
C LYS A 138 -23.21 -0.07 -18.07
N TYR A 139 -21.94 -0.32 -17.88
CA TYR A 139 -21.37 -1.61 -17.53
C TYR A 139 -20.85 -1.58 -16.10
N SER A 140 -21.25 -2.54 -15.30
CA SER A 140 -20.77 -2.70 -13.93
C SER A 140 -20.29 -4.14 -13.72
N TYR A 141 -19.20 -4.29 -12.98
CA TYR A 141 -18.70 -5.59 -12.56
C TYR A 141 -18.32 -5.53 -11.09
N SER A 142 -18.70 -6.56 -10.34
CA SER A 142 -18.36 -6.66 -8.93
C SER A 142 -17.84 -8.06 -8.61
N ALA A 143 -16.76 -8.14 -7.87
CA ALA A 143 -16.18 -9.38 -7.40
C ALA A 143 -15.85 -9.28 -5.91
N ILE A 144 -16.14 -10.37 -5.17
CA ILE A 144 -15.79 -10.49 -3.76
C ILE A 144 -14.57 -11.37 -3.65
N TRP A 145 -13.55 -10.89 -2.97
CA TRP A 145 -12.35 -11.66 -2.66
C TRP A 145 -12.71 -12.73 -1.63
N GLY A 146 -12.15 -13.92 -1.72
CA GLY A 146 -12.49 -15.05 -0.86
C GLY A 146 -13.38 -16.11 -1.50
N ASN A 147 -14.12 -15.80 -2.57
CA ASN A 147 -14.94 -16.76 -3.32
C ASN A 147 -14.31 -17.21 -4.65
N GLY A 148 -13.01 -17.55 -4.64
CA GLY A 148 -12.31 -18.09 -5.82
C GLY A 148 -11.36 -17.12 -6.53
N LEU A 149 -11.20 -15.89 -6.04
CA LEU A 149 -10.12 -15.01 -6.45
C LEU A 149 -8.89 -15.29 -5.57
N GLU A 150 -7.71 -15.43 -6.17
CA GLU A 150 -6.48 -15.60 -5.41
C GLU A 150 -6.16 -14.31 -4.64
N ALA A 151 -6.15 -14.38 -3.31
CA ALA A 151 -5.70 -13.27 -2.47
C ALA A 151 -4.26 -12.89 -2.79
N PRO A 152 -3.91 -11.60 -2.76
CA PRO A 152 -2.50 -11.20 -2.82
C PRO A 152 -1.71 -11.92 -1.74
N LYS A 153 -0.53 -12.45 -2.07
CA LYS A 153 0.32 -13.18 -1.12
C LYS A 153 0.56 -12.36 0.14
N GLY A 154 0.03 -12.81 1.26
CA GLY A 154 0.27 -12.24 2.59
C GLY A 154 -0.96 -11.72 3.34
N GLU A 155 -2.16 -11.85 2.78
CA GLU A 155 -3.40 -11.47 3.45
C GLU A 155 -4.14 -12.70 3.99
N SER A 156 -4.78 -12.51 5.16
CA SER A 156 -5.58 -13.56 5.78
C SER A 156 -6.88 -13.76 4.99
N ASP A 157 -7.34 -14.99 4.90
CA ASP A 157 -8.60 -15.39 4.25
C ASP A 157 -9.87 -14.78 4.88
N ASP A 158 -9.73 -13.95 5.92
CA ASP A 158 -10.81 -13.42 6.74
C ASP A 158 -11.28 -12.01 6.34
N ASP A 159 -10.58 -11.32 5.43
CA ASP A 159 -10.95 -9.97 5.01
C ASP A 159 -11.68 -10.01 3.66
N ASP A 160 -13.01 -9.82 3.69
CA ASP A 160 -13.80 -9.68 2.47
C ASP A 160 -13.47 -8.38 1.75
N ILE A 161 -12.75 -8.48 0.64
CA ILE A 161 -12.48 -7.35 -0.24
C ILE A 161 -13.47 -7.38 -1.39
N ILE A 162 -14.23 -6.30 -1.54
CA ILE A 162 -15.14 -6.10 -2.67
C ILE A 162 -14.45 -5.19 -3.69
N PHE A 163 -14.20 -5.72 -4.88
CA PHE A 163 -13.76 -4.96 -6.03
C PHE A 163 -14.97 -4.65 -6.92
N SER A 164 -15.13 -3.40 -7.34
CA SER A 164 -16.11 -3.03 -8.36
C SER A 164 -15.53 -2.08 -9.38
N ILE A 165 -16.02 -2.19 -10.61
CA ILE A 165 -15.63 -1.34 -11.73
C ILE A 165 -16.87 -0.94 -12.51
N ASP A 166 -16.99 0.37 -12.81
CA ASP A 166 -18.10 0.95 -13.57
C ASP A 166 -17.55 1.68 -14.79
N ILE A 167 -18.05 1.31 -15.96
CA ILE A 167 -17.64 1.83 -17.26
C ILE A 167 -18.88 2.32 -18.02
N GLU A 168 -18.83 3.53 -18.56
CA GLU A 168 -19.90 4.06 -19.39
C GLU A 168 -19.43 4.20 -20.85
N ARG A 169 -20.24 3.67 -21.78
CA ARG A 169 -19.95 3.73 -23.22
C ARG A 169 -19.89 5.17 -23.71
N GLY A 170 -18.84 5.52 -24.43
CA GLY A 170 -18.60 6.88 -24.88
C GLY A 170 -17.97 7.81 -23.83
N SER A 171 -17.85 7.36 -22.59
CA SER A 171 -17.08 8.08 -21.58
C SER A 171 -15.58 7.77 -21.69
N LYS A 172 -14.77 8.81 -21.51
CA LYS A 172 -13.31 8.65 -21.43
C LYS A 172 -12.87 8.22 -20.04
N THR A 173 -13.74 8.36 -19.03
CA THR A 173 -13.48 8.02 -17.64
C THR A 173 -14.29 6.81 -17.20
N PHE A 174 -13.71 6.05 -16.28
CA PHE A 174 -14.37 4.95 -15.60
C PHE A 174 -13.96 4.93 -14.13
N TYR A 175 -14.69 4.20 -13.30
CA TYR A 175 -14.52 4.20 -11.87
C TYR A 175 -14.15 2.80 -11.38
N VAL A 176 -13.21 2.74 -10.42
CA VAL A 176 -12.86 1.52 -9.71
C VAL A 176 -13.04 1.79 -8.23
N SER A 177 -13.73 0.90 -7.53
CA SER A 177 -13.90 0.97 -6.08
C SER A 177 -13.40 -0.34 -5.46
N VAL A 178 -12.67 -0.21 -4.37
CA VAL A 178 -12.21 -1.32 -3.54
C VAL A 178 -12.68 -1.07 -2.13
N LYS A 179 -13.45 -1.99 -1.57
CA LYS A 179 -13.96 -1.91 -0.20
C LYS A 179 -13.41 -3.09 0.57
N GLN A 180 -12.93 -2.82 1.77
CA GLN A 180 -12.50 -3.83 2.73
C GLN A 180 -13.41 -3.75 3.94
N TRP A 181 -13.94 -4.90 4.38
CA TRP A 181 -14.85 -5.03 5.53
C TRP A 181 -14.09 -5.47 6.77
#